data_6b9d492b45c5338e731b53f29389ea17
#
_entry.id   6b9d492b45c5338e731b53f29389ea17
#
_cell.length_a   1.000
_cell.length_b   1.000
_cell.length_c   1.000
_cell.angle_alpha   90.00
_cell.angle_beta   90.00
_cell.angle_gamma   90.00
#
_symmetry.space_group_name_H-M   'P 1'
#
loop_
_entity.id
_entity.type
_entity.pdbx_description
1 polymer ?
#
loop_
_entity_poly.entity_id
_entity_poly.type
_entity_poly.pdbx_seq_one_letter_code
_entity_poly.pdbx_strand_id
1 'polypeptide(L)'
;MIPHEYIEELTRRTDIVELVGGYVQLKRKGRLYGGLCPFHSEKTPSFYVYPDTQSFYCFGCGAGGDAVTFTKKINSIDYVEAVKLLAQRAGMPEPTEDDKTGRLRSRILTMNKDAARFFHACLNSTVEEARQARAYWRRRGLDDKTINRFGLGYAPDDGQALYQHLRDKGYNLSLIHISEPTRP
;
A
#
# COMPACT_ATOMS: atom_id res chain seq x y z
N MET A 1 -5.01 -8.09 -1.55
CA MET A 1 -3.98 -7.55 -2.49
C MET A 1 -4.09 -8.38 -3.75
N ILE A 2 -4.09 -7.76 -4.92
CA ILE A 2 -4.18 -8.48 -6.19
C ILE A 2 -2.88 -9.27 -6.39
N PRO A 3 -2.93 -10.56 -6.75
CA PRO A 3 -1.73 -11.39 -6.95
C PRO A 3 -0.83 -10.82 -8.07
N HIS A 4 0.49 -10.92 -7.91
CA HIS A 4 1.45 -10.41 -8.90
C HIS A 4 1.28 -11.11 -10.26
N GLU A 5 1.08 -12.43 -10.25
CA GLU A 5 0.83 -13.23 -11.45
C GLU A 5 -0.40 -12.76 -12.26
N TYR A 6 -1.44 -12.29 -11.56
CA TYR A 6 -2.61 -11.73 -12.19
C TYR A 6 -2.29 -10.42 -12.91
N ILE A 7 -1.49 -9.55 -12.29
CA ILE A 7 -1.07 -8.27 -12.90
C ILE A 7 -0.16 -8.52 -14.11
N GLU A 8 0.73 -9.50 -14.05
CA GLU A 8 1.58 -9.88 -15.19
C GLU A 8 0.74 -10.37 -16.37
N GLU A 9 -0.25 -11.24 -16.11
CA GLU A 9 -1.15 -11.73 -17.16
C GLU A 9 -2.01 -10.60 -17.74
N LEU A 10 -2.52 -9.71 -16.91
CA LEU A 10 -3.28 -8.55 -17.33
C LEU A 10 -2.44 -7.63 -18.23
N THR A 11 -1.19 -7.39 -17.84
CA THR A 11 -0.24 -6.57 -18.62
C THR A 11 0.05 -7.21 -19.97
N ARG A 12 0.23 -8.52 -20.04
CA ARG A 12 0.44 -9.25 -21.31
C ARG A 12 -0.75 -9.16 -22.26
N ARG A 13 -1.99 -9.14 -21.72
CA ARG A 13 -3.22 -9.07 -22.51
C ARG A 13 -3.63 -7.67 -22.88
N THR A 14 -3.00 -6.65 -22.31
CA THR A 14 -3.34 -5.25 -22.53
C THR A 14 -2.29 -4.60 -23.43
N ASP A 15 -2.65 -4.25 -24.67
CA ASP A 15 -1.81 -3.41 -25.53
C ASP A 15 -2.01 -1.94 -25.14
N ILE A 16 -0.92 -1.28 -24.71
CA ILE A 16 -0.99 0.12 -24.29
C ILE A 16 -1.29 1.08 -25.45
N VAL A 17 -0.89 0.75 -26.68
CA VAL A 17 -1.17 1.59 -27.84
C VAL A 17 -2.66 1.56 -28.15
N GLU A 18 -3.27 0.38 -28.11
CA GLU A 18 -4.72 0.22 -28.30
C GLU A 18 -5.51 0.89 -27.18
N LEU A 19 -5.07 0.68 -25.92
CA LEU A 19 -5.70 1.29 -24.75
C LEU A 19 -5.71 2.81 -24.84
N VAL A 20 -4.55 3.41 -25.07
CA VAL A 20 -4.37 4.87 -25.14
C VAL A 20 -5.04 5.43 -26.40
N GLY A 21 -4.98 4.71 -27.51
CA GLY A 21 -5.63 5.09 -28.77
C GLY A 21 -7.15 5.27 -28.67
N GLY A 22 -7.78 4.65 -27.67
CA GLY A 22 -9.20 4.89 -27.37
C GLY A 22 -9.49 6.26 -26.73
N TYR A 23 -8.47 6.97 -26.24
CA TYR A 23 -8.61 8.27 -25.57
C TYR A 23 -7.86 9.40 -26.28
N VAL A 24 -6.79 9.08 -27.01
CA VAL A 24 -5.86 10.04 -27.62
C VAL A 24 -5.66 9.68 -29.08
N GLN A 25 -5.73 10.68 -29.97
CA GLN A 25 -5.32 10.49 -31.36
C GLN A 25 -3.80 10.31 -31.45
N LEU A 26 -3.36 9.06 -31.52
CA LEU A 26 -1.97 8.70 -31.65
C LEU A 26 -1.50 8.72 -33.09
N LYS A 27 -0.34 9.34 -33.34
CA LYS A 27 0.34 9.30 -34.66
C LYS A 27 1.65 8.55 -34.50
N ARG A 28 1.92 7.60 -35.38
CA ARG A 28 3.17 6.85 -35.36
C ARG A 28 4.35 7.78 -35.67
N LYS A 29 5.38 7.70 -34.83
CA LYS A 29 6.66 8.42 -34.98
C LYS A 29 7.81 7.42 -34.85
N GLY A 30 8.17 6.78 -35.95
CA GLY A 30 9.17 5.70 -35.94
C GLY A 30 8.67 4.48 -35.17
N ARG A 31 9.34 4.14 -34.05
CA ARG A 31 8.96 3.03 -33.14
C ARG A 31 7.96 3.43 -32.06
N LEU A 32 7.67 4.72 -31.93
CA LEU A 32 6.82 5.27 -30.89
C LEU A 32 5.50 5.79 -31.48
N TYR A 33 4.54 6.05 -30.60
CA TYR A 33 3.33 6.76 -30.95
C TYR A 33 3.29 8.08 -30.14
N GLY A 34 2.96 9.18 -30.82
CA GLY A 34 2.88 10.50 -30.19
C GLY A 34 1.50 11.12 -30.35
N GLY A 35 1.06 11.89 -29.38
CA GLY A 35 -0.21 12.60 -29.38
C GLY A 35 -0.23 13.78 -28.42
N LEU A 36 -1.37 14.48 -28.34
CA LEU A 36 -1.60 15.47 -27.31
C LEU A 36 -1.89 14.79 -25.97
N CYS A 37 -1.34 15.32 -24.89
CA CYS A 37 -1.51 14.74 -23.57
C CYS A 37 -2.96 14.86 -23.06
N PRO A 38 -3.56 13.78 -22.56
CA PRO A 38 -4.90 13.86 -22.00
C PRO A 38 -4.94 14.40 -20.57
N PHE A 39 -3.78 14.59 -19.93
CA PHE A 39 -3.66 14.97 -18.53
C PHE A 39 -3.36 16.46 -18.31
N HIS A 40 -2.99 17.19 -19.38
CA HIS A 40 -2.82 18.64 -19.35
C HIS A 40 -3.14 19.24 -20.72
N SER A 41 -3.45 20.52 -20.76
CA SER A 41 -3.76 21.24 -21.99
C SER A 41 -2.47 21.63 -22.72
N GLU A 42 -2.32 21.21 -23.98
CA GLU A 42 -1.18 21.56 -24.82
C GLU A 42 -1.59 21.69 -26.29
N LYS A 43 -0.81 22.45 -27.07
CA LYS A 43 -1.00 22.62 -28.53
C LYS A 43 0.00 21.78 -29.34
N THR A 44 1.11 21.42 -28.75
CA THR A 44 2.20 20.66 -29.39
C THR A 44 2.29 19.29 -28.73
N PRO A 45 2.27 18.19 -29.50
CA PRO A 45 2.31 16.85 -28.94
C PRO A 45 3.58 16.59 -28.14
N SER A 46 3.43 16.32 -26.83
CA SER A 46 4.49 15.95 -25.89
C SER A 46 4.27 14.59 -25.20
N PHE A 47 3.16 13.95 -25.53
CA PHE A 47 2.79 12.64 -24.98
C PHE A 47 3.22 11.52 -25.92
N TYR A 48 3.96 10.54 -25.37
CA TYR A 48 4.49 9.42 -26.14
C TYR A 48 4.12 8.08 -25.52
N VAL A 49 3.80 7.11 -26.37
CA VAL A 49 3.55 5.72 -26.00
C VAL A 49 4.65 4.85 -26.58
N TYR A 50 5.19 3.96 -25.77
CA TYR A 50 6.32 3.08 -26.05
C TYR A 50 5.81 1.63 -26.15
N PRO A 51 5.57 1.08 -27.34
CA PRO A 51 5.06 -0.28 -27.49
C PRO A 51 6.01 -1.34 -26.92
N ASP A 52 7.34 -1.14 -27.11
CA ASP A 52 8.36 -2.12 -26.70
C ASP A 52 8.38 -2.32 -25.17
N THR A 53 8.11 -1.27 -24.41
CA THR A 53 8.11 -1.29 -22.92
C THR A 53 6.71 -1.22 -22.31
N GLN A 54 5.66 -1.23 -23.15
CA GLN A 54 4.27 -1.12 -22.73
C GLN A 54 4.05 0.02 -21.72
N SER A 55 4.61 1.21 -22.03
CA SER A 55 4.59 2.37 -21.15
C SER A 55 4.25 3.65 -21.91
N PHE A 56 3.92 4.70 -21.18
CA PHE A 56 3.74 6.05 -21.73
C PHE A 56 4.52 7.07 -20.91
N TYR A 57 4.84 8.18 -21.54
CA TYR A 57 5.42 9.33 -20.87
C TYR A 57 5.05 10.64 -21.56
N CYS A 58 4.73 11.66 -20.76
CA CYS A 58 4.49 13.02 -21.23
C CYS A 58 5.64 13.94 -20.82
N PHE A 59 6.33 14.53 -21.78
CA PHE A 59 7.43 15.46 -21.54
C PHE A 59 6.93 16.87 -21.11
N GLY A 60 5.63 17.16 -21.26
CA GLY A 60 5.05 18.43 -20.81
C GLY A 60 4.72 18.45 -19.33
N CYS A 61 4.04 17.43 -18.80
CA CYS A 61 3.58 17.40 -17.42
C CYS A 61 4.25 16.31 -16.54
N GLY A 62 5.17 15.50 -17.12
CA GLY A 62 5.84 14.42 -16.39
C GLY A 62 4.96 13.21 -16.07
N ALA A 63 3.71 13.16 -16.56
CA ALA A 63 2.86 11.99 -16.36
C ALA A 63 3.42 10.80 -17.12
N GLY A 64 3.62 9.68 -16.43
CA GLY A 64 4.16 8.46 -17.04
C GLY A 64 3.75 7.21 -16.28
N GLY A 65 3.93 6.05 -16.89
CA GLY A 65 3.64 4.75 -16.30
C GLY A 65 3.19 3.71 -17.32
N ASP A 66 2.55 2.68 -16.83
CA ASP A 66 2.00 1.53 -17.55
C ASP A 66 0.50 1.70 -17.87
N ALA A 67 -0.11 0.66 -18.41
CA ALA A 67 -1.54 0.64 -18.73
C ALA A 67 -2.44 0.85 -17.49
N VAL A 68 -2.06 0.29 -16.33
CA VAL A 68 -2.82 0.47 -15.08
C VAL A 68 -2.73 1.92 -14.61
N THR A 69 -1.54 2.51 -14.65
CA THR A 69 -1.31 3.91 -14.29
C THR A 69 -2.05 4.86 -15.22
N PHE A 70 -2.08 4.57 -16.53
CA PHE A 70 -2.85 5.34 -17.50
C PHE A 70 -4.35 5.30 -17.18
N THR A 71 -4.90 4.09 -16.99
CA THR A 71 -6.32 3.88 -16.69
C THR A 71 -6.75 4.58 -15.40
N LYS A 72 -5.91 4.47 -14.34
CA LYS A 72 -6.09 5.16 -13.07
C LYS A 72 -6.17 6.68 -13.24
N LYS A 73 -5.24 7.26 -14.01
CA LYS A 73 -5.17 8.72 -14.21
C LYS A 73 -6.30 9.24 -15.08
N ILE A 74 -6.62 8.56 -16.19
CA ILE A 74 -7.61 9.06 -17.16
C ILE A 74 -9.04 8.99 -16.62
N ASN A 75 -9.34 7.98 -15.78
CA ASN A 75 -10.66 7.80 -15.18
C ASN A 75 -10.75 8.38 -13.76
N SER A 76 -9.65 8.89 -13.18
CA SER A 76 -9.57 9.39 -11.79
C SER A 76 -10.04 8.36 -10.76
N ILE A 77 -9.66 7.09 -10.95
CA ILE A 77 -10.02 5.95 -10.10
C ILE A 77 -8.80 5.43 -9.34
N ASP A 78 -9.04 4.57 -8.35
CA ASP A 78 -7.95 3.93 -7.60
C ASP A 78 -7.30 2.77 -8.39
N TYR A 79 -6.25 2.17 -7.78
CA TYR A 79 -5.50 1.09 -8.42
C TYR A 79 -6.34 -0.17 -8.63
N VAL A 80 -7.17 -0.54 -7.65
CA VAL A 80 -7.98 -1.76 -7.69
C VAL A 80 -9.06 -1.64 -8.75
N GLU A 81 -9.72 -0.48 -8.82
CA GLU A 81 -10.73 -0.18 -9.82
C GLU A 81 -10.13 -0.14 -11.23
N ALA A 82 -8.93 0.43 -11.40
CA ALA A 82 -8.23 0.45 -12.68
C ALA A 82 -7.89 -0.97 -13.17
N VAL A 83 -7.43 -1.85 -12.27
CA VAL A 83 -7.16 -3.26 -12.60
C VAL A 83 -8.45 -4.00 -12.97
N LYS A 84 -9.54 -3.79 -12.25
CA LYS A 84 -10.85 -4.41 -12.59
C LYS A 84 -11.34 -3.97 -13.96
N LEU A 85 -11.25 -2.67 -14.26
CA LEU A 85 -11.67 -2.13 -15.56
C LEU A 85 -10.84 -2.71 -16.71
N LEU A 86 -9.53 -2.82 -16.55
CA LEU A 86 -8.66 -3.43 -17.55
C LEU A 86 -8.92 -4.93 -17.70
N ALA A 87 -9.16 -5.65 -16.58
CA ALA A 87 -9.50 -7.06 -16.60
C ALA A 87 -10.79 -7.32 -17.40
N GLN A 88 -11.82 -6.51 -17.17
CA GLN A 88 -13.07 -6.59 -17.92
C GLN A 88 -12.83 -6.37 -19.42
N ARG A 89 -12.01 -5.38 -19.78
CA ARG A 89 -11.64 -5.09 -21.18
C ARG A 89 -10.83 -6.24 -21.81
N ALA A 90 -9.93 -6.86 -21.04
CA ALA A 90 -9.11 -7.99 -21.47
C ALA A 90 -9.83 -9.34 -21.46
N GLY A 91 -11.12 -9.38 -21.09
CA GLY A 91 -11.89 -10.62 -20.95
C GLY A 91 -11.36 -11.54 -19.85
N MET A 92 -10.69 -10.99 -18.84
CA MET A 92 -10.21 -11.73 -17.67
C MET A 92 -11.28 -11.74 -16.56
N PRO A 93 -11.34 -12.83 -15.76
CA PRO A 93 -12.18 -12.83 -14.57
C PRO A 93 -11.73 -11.70 -13.62
N GLU A 94 -12.68 -11.15 -12.86
CA GLU A 94 -12.31 -10.15 -11.85
C GLU A 94 -11.21 -10.67 -10.91
N PRO A 95 -10.24 -9.81 -10.54
CA PRO A 95 -9.19 -10.22 -9.62
C PRO A 95 -9.85 -10.63 -8.30
N THR A 96 -9.80 -11.91 -8.00
CA THR A 96 -10.10 -12.38 -6.65
C THR A 96 -8.96 -11.90 -5.76
N GLU A 97 -9.25 -11.03 -4.80
CA GLU A 97 -8.29 -10.79 -3.73
C GLU A 97 -7.93 -12.16 -3.17
N ASP A 98 -6.63 -12.44 -3.06
CA ASP A 98 -6.20 -13.63 -2.31
C ASP A 98 -6.69 -13.42 -0.88
N ASP A 99 -7.88 -13.99 -0.62
CA ASP A 99 -8.63 -13.84 0.62
C ASP A 99 -7.78 -14.26 1.83
N LYS A 100 -6.83 -15.16 1.62
CA LYS A 100 -5.88 -15.62 2.65
C LYS A 100 -4.87 -14.52 3.01
N THR A 101 -4.29 -13.85 2.02
CA THR A 101 -3.29 -12.76 2.25
C THR A 101 -3.96 -11.52 2.83
N GLY A 102 -5.15 -11.17 2.36
CA GLY A 102 -5.94 -10.05 2.91
C GLY A 102 -6.35 -10.31 4.36
N ARG A 103 -6.83 -11.52 4.66
CA ARG A 103 -7.18 -11.95 6.03
C ARG A 103 -5.95 -11.98 6.95
N LEU A 104 -4.82 -12.49 6.47
CA LEU A 104 -3.57 -12.53 7.23
C LEU A 104 -3.10 -11.12 7.57
N ARG A 105 -3.07 -10.21 6.59
CA ARG A 105 -2.70 -8.80 6.80
C ARG A 105 -3.63 -8.11 7.79
N SER A 106 -4.94 -8.27 7.63
CA SER A 106 -5.93 -7.71 8.56
C SER A 106 -5.72 -8.23 9.99
N ARG A 107 -5.42 -9.52 10.11
CA ARG A 107 -5.18 -10.17 11.41
C ARG A 107 -3.88 -9.68 12.06
N ILE A 108 -2.80 -9.49 11.28
CA ILE A 108 -1.55 -8.89 11.76
C ILE A 108 -1.77 -7.44 12.21
N LEU A 109 -2.48 -6.63 11.43
CA LEU A 109 -2.78 -5.25 11.81
C LEU A 109 -3.59 -5.16 13.11
N THR A 110 -4.55 -6.06 13.31
CA THR A 110 -5.36 -6.13 14.53
C THR A 110 -4.49 -6.55 15.72
N MET A 111 -3.62 -7.55 15.56
CA MET A 111 -2.67 -7.99 16.56
C MET A 111 -1.71 -6.88 16.98
N ASN A 112 -1.17 -6.12 16.02
CA ASN A 112 -0.28 -4.99 16.32
C ASN A 112 -1.00 -3.87 17.09
N LYS A 113 -2.29 -3.62 16.80
CA LYS A 113 -3.11 -2.69 17.59
C LYS A 113 -3.31 -3.19 19.02
N ASP A 114 -3.51 -4.48 19.21
CA ASP A 114 -3.67 -5.08 20.53
C ASP A 114 -2.36 -5.05 21.32
N ALA A 115 -1.22 -5.30 20.69
CA ALA A 115 0.10 -5.16 21.29
C ALA A 115 0.38 -3.69 21.71
N ALA A 116 0.05 -2.72 20.86
CA ALA A 116 0.21 -1.31 21.19
C ALA A 116 -0.66 -0.90 22.39
N ARG A 117 -1.91 -1.38 22.47
CA ARG A 117 -2.81 -1.16 23.59
C ARG A 117 -2.26 -1.80 24.89
N PHE A 118 -1.69 -3.00 24.78
CA PHE A 118 -1.05 -3.67 25.91
C PHE A 118 0.09 -2.82 26.47
N PHE A 119 1.04 -2.38 25.66
CA PHE A 119 2.15 -1.55 26.11
C PHE A 119 1.69 -0.19 26.66
N HIS A 120 0.65 0.41 26.09
CA HIS A 120 0.07 1.63 26.62
C HIS A 120 -0.61 1.41 27.98
N ALA A 121 -1.29 0.29 28.16
CA ALA A 121 -1.85 -0.10 29.46
C ALA A 121 -0.75 -0.37 30.51
N CYS A 122 0.35 -1.02 30.11
CA CYS A 122 1.51 -1.21 30.98
C CYS A 122 2.11 0.12 31.44
N LEU A 123 2.22 1.12 30.54
CA LEU A 123 2.70 2.46 30.90
C LEU A 123 1.78 3.15 31.93
N ASN A 124 0.47 2.93 31.84
CA ASN A 124 -0.51 3.52 32.75
C ASN A 124 -0.77 2.72 34.02
N SER A 125 -0.06 1.60 34.20
CA SER A 125 -0.16 0.79 35.40
C SER A 125 0.48 1.47 36.65
N THR A 126 0.22 0.93 37.82
CA THR A 126 0.72 1.46 39.11
C THR A 126 2.07 0.90 39.51
N VAL A 127 2.65 -0.01 38.75
CA VAL A 127 3.97 -0.61 39.06
C VAL A 127 5.08 0.44 38.97
N GLU A 128 6.14 0.21 39.74
CA GLU A 128 7.24 1.16 39.90
C GLU A 128 7.94 1.45 38.57
N GLU A 129 8.20 0.43 37.80
CA GLU A 129 8.84 0.52 36.49
C GLU A 129 8.04 1.39 35.51
N ALA A 130 6.71 1.28 35.54
CA ALA A 130 5.83 2.14 34.73
C ALA A 130 5.89 3.61 35.20
N ARG A 131 6.02 3.86 36.51
CA ARG A 131 6.23 5.21 37.06
C ARG A 131 7.56 5.80 36.57
N GLN A 132 8.61 5.02 36.57
CA GLN A 132 9.93 5.42 36.06
C GLN A 132 9.87 5.71 34.56
N ALA A 133 9.19 4.90 33.76
CA ALA A 133 8.99 5.12 32.34
C ALA A 133 8.22 6.42 32.06
N ARG A 134 7.14 6.70 32.80
CA ARG A 134 6.42 7.99 32.70
C ARG A 134 7.30 9.18 33.09
N ALA A 135 8.08 9.04 34.16
CA ALA A 135 9.02 10.09 34.59
C ALA A 135 10.10 10.35 33.53
N TYR A 136 10.57 9.32 32.85
CA TYR A 136 11.49 9.44 31.72
C TYR A 136 10.88 10.26 30.56
N TRP A 137 9.66 9.94 30.12
CA TRP A 137 8.99 10.68 29.05
C TRP A 137 8.78 12.15 29.41
N ARG A 138 8.35 12.43 30.65
CA ARG A 138 8.19 13.82 31.14
C ARG A 138 9.50 14.59 31.16
N ARG A 139 10.62 13.98 31.57
CA ARG A 139 11.95 14.61 31.49
C ARG A 139 12.34 14.94 30.06
N ARG A 140 11.87 14.18 29.08
CA ARG A 140 12.08 14.45 27.65
C ARG A 140 11.10 15.51 27.07
N GLY A 141 10.30 16.15 27.91
CA GLY A 141 9.38 17.20 27.52
C GLY A 141 8.06 16.72 26.93
N LEU A 142 7.72 15.43 27.06
CA LEU A 142 6.43 14.89 26.58
C LEU A 142 5.40 15.01 27.72
N ASP A 143 4.33 15.73 27.45
CA ASP A 143 3.17 15.81 28.34
C ASP A 143 2.25 14.61 28.20
N ASP A 144 1.32 14.43 29.15
CA ASP A 144 0.39 13.31 29.17
C ASP A 144 -0.55 13.32 27.95
N LYS A 145 -0.86 14.51 27.38
CA LYS A 145 -1.66 14.61 26.14
C LYS A 145 -0.90 14.02 24.95
N THR A 146 0.38 14.33 24.85
CA THR A 146 1.24 13.80 23.79
C THR A 146 1.44 12.29 23.95
N ILE A 147 1.72 11.82 25.17
CA ILE A 147 1.85 10.39 25.47
C ILE A 147 0.59 9.62 25.04
N ASN A 148 -0.59 10.10 25.41
CA ASN A 148 -1.85 9.48 25.06
C ASN A 148 -2.18 9.59 23.55
N ARG A 149 -1.93 10.75 22.95
CA ARG A 149 -2.20 11.00 21.52
C ARG A 149 -1.39 10.08 20.62
N PHE A 150 -0.13 9.84 20.95
CA PHE A 150 0.75 8.97 20.17
C PHE A 150 0.73 7.51 20.63
N GLY A 151 -0.02 7.19 21.69
CA GLY A 151 -0.13 5.84 22.23
C GLY A 151 1.20 5.27 22.71
N LEU A 152 2.04 6.12 23.32
CA LEU A 152 3.32 5.65 23.85
C LEU A 152 3.09 4.61 24.92
N GLY A 153 3.96 3.60 24.96
CA GLY A 153 3.85 2.46 25.83
C GLY A 153 5.15 2.18 26.61
N TYR A 154 5.04 1.22 27.51
CA TYR A 154 6.15 0.65 28.25
C TYR A 154 6.12 -0.86 28.09
N ALA A 155 7.25 -1.45 27.70
CA ALA A 155 7.43 -2.90 27.66
C ALA A 155 7.94 -3.38 29.03
N PRO A 156 7.19 -4.24 29.73
CA PRO A 156 7.68 -4.87 30.95
C PRO A 156 8.95 -5.72 30.71
N ASP A 157 9.80 -5.87 31.73
CA ASP A 157 11.00 -6.73 31.63
C ASP A 157 10.68 -8.23 31.54
N ASP A 158 9.42 -8.61 31.80
CA ASP A 158 8.92 -9.96 31.54
C ASP A 158 8.78 -10.18 30.00
N GLY A 159 9.76 -10.84 29.40
CA GLY A 159 9.79 -11.17 27.98
C GLY A 159 8.62 -12.03 27.49
N GLN A 160 7.81 -12.61 28.40
CA GLN A 160 6.65 -13.43 28.06
C GLN A 160 5.32 -12.67 28.18
N ALA A 161 5.28 -11.49 28.80
CA ALA A 161 4.05 -10.79 29.11
C ALA A 161 3.22 -10.44 27.85
N LEU A 162 3.84 -9.91 26.80
CA LEU A 162 3.17 -9.64 25.53
C LEU A 162 2.69 -10.94 24.87
N TYR A 163 3.53 -11.97 24.86
CA TYR A 163 3.20 -13.27 24.25
C TYR A 163 1.95 -13.88 24.91
N GLN A 164 1.91 -13.92 26.24
CA GLN A 164 0.74 -14.43 26.99
C GLN A 164 -0.51 -13.60 26.68
N HIS A 165 -0.41 -12.27 26.71
CA HIS A 165 -1.52 -11.38 26.38
C HIS A 165 -2.09 -11.63 24.98
N LEU A 166 -1.23 -11.79 23.97
CA LEU A 166 -1.67 -12.04 22.60
C LEU A 166 -2.25 -13.46 22.44
N ARG A 167 -1.69 -14.43 23.12
CA ARG A 167 -2.19 -15.80 23.16
C ARG A 167 -3.59 -15.88 23.78
N ASP A 168 -3.82 -15.18 24.88
CA ASP A 168 -5.13 -15.11 25.56
C ASP A 168 -6.19 -14.46 24.67
N LYS A 169 -5.79 -13.60 23.73
CA LYS A 169 -6.63 -13.02 22.69
C LYS A 169 -6.83 -13.93 21.46
N GLY A 170 -6.27 -15.14 21.46
CA GLY A 170 -6.44 -16.12 20.40
C GLY A 170 -5.49 -15.97 19.20
N TYR A 171 -4.38 -15.23 19.35
CA TYR A 171 -3.33 -15.21 18.34
C TYR A 171 -2.41 -16.41 18.51
N ASN A 172 -2.01 -17.03 17.38
CA ASN A 172 -1.11 -18.17 17.39
C ASN A 172 0.36 -17.74 17.21
N LEU A 173 1.29 -18.60 17.66
CA LEU A 173 2.74 -18.37 17.55
C LEU A 173 3.21 -18.01 16.15
N SER A 174 2.70 -18.70 15.13
CA SER A 174 3.08 -18.45 13.73
C SER A 174 2.77 -17.01 13.29
N LEU A 175 1.64 -16.45 13.75
CA LEU A 175 1.26 -15.08 13.45
C LEU A 175 2.15 -14.07 14.20
N ILE A 176 2.52 -14.38 15.44
CA ILE A 176 3.37 -13.51 16.28
C ILE A 176 4.78 -13.42 15.68
N HIS A 177 5.36 -14.54 15.26
CA HIS A 177 6.69 -14.56 14.63
C HIS A 177 6.76 -13.86 13.27
N ILE A 178 5.69 -13.87 12.49
CA ILE A 178 5.64 -13.15 11.20
C ILE A 178 5.69 -11.62 11.40
N SER A 179 5.19 -11.13 12.53
CA SER A 179 5.16 -9.69 12.81
C SER A 179 6.44 -9.15 13.48
N GLU A 180 7.29 -10.02 14.00
CA GLU A 180 8.59 -9.60 14.55
C GLU A 180 9.57 -9.36 13.40
N PRO A 181 10.12 -8.12 13.26
CA PRO A 181 11.24 -7.91 12.35
C PRO A 181 12.41 -8.74 12.87
N THR A 182 12.90 -9.67 12.05
CA THR A 182 14.16 -10.35 12.31
C THR A 182 15.25 -9.28 12.51
N ARG A 183 15.68 -9.07 13.75
CA ARG A 183 16.89 -8.29 14.00
C ARG A 183 18.06 -9.04 13.39
N PRO A 184 18.89 -8.35 12.56
CA PRO A 184 20.15 -8.92 12.11
C PRO A 184 21.09 -9.20 13.26
#